data_3d65bab03b4d39760181d8211215fe85
#
_entry.id   3d65bab03b4d39760181d8211215fe85
#
_cell.length_a   1.000
_cell.length_b   1.000
_cell.length_c   1.000
_cell.angle_alpha   90.00
_cell.angle_beta   90.00
_cell.angle_gamma   90.00
#
_symmetry.space_group_name_H-M   'P 1'
#
loop_
_entity.id
_entity.type
_entity.pdbx_description
1 polymer ?
#
loop_
_entity_poly.entity_id
_entity_poly.type
_entity_poly.pdbx_seq_one_letter_code
_entity_poly.pdbx_strand_id
1 'polypeptide(L)'
;MLSHCPSEHWAMKLLKKILLVDHEPRMTALIRRALEGTGKYLVKVEQDSRLALHAAPWFLPDLVLLDAEQAESEGEDVNRRLKSDPALKDTPFLFLSGQAASEKKVLTGGFINGYRFLATTVSLDDLIRCVDEMLDPAPAVPPVQAPAKATR
;
A
#
# COMPACT_ATOMS: atom_id res chain seq x y z
N MET A 1 13.51 -34.52 22.88
CA MET A 1 13.03 -34.32 21.50
C MET A 1 12.45 -32.94 21.38
N LEU A 2 13.26 -32.04 20.87
CA LEU A 2 12.79 -30.70 20.57
C LEU A 2 12.15 -30.73 19.19
N SER A 3 10.84 -30.77 19.13
CA SER A 3 10.13 -30.54 17.89
C SER A 3 10.35 -29.08 17.49
N HIS A 4 11.33 -28.85 16.66
CA HIS A 4 11.43 -27.58 15.93
C HIS A 4 10.16 -27.48 15.07
N CYS A 5 9.26 -26.60 15.47
CA CYS A 5 8.12 -26.24 14.64
C CYS A 5 8.66 -25.35 13.50
N PRO A 6 8.70 -25.79 12.25
CA PRO A 6 9.22 -24.97 11.16
C PRO A 6 8.25 -23.86 10.76
N SER A 7 7.22 -23.64 11.55
CA SER A 7 6.11 -22.76 11.21
C SER A 7 6.42 -21.26 11.30
N GLU A 8 7.47 -20.88 12.03
CA GLU A 8 7.73 -19.44 12.20
C GLU A 8 8.58 -18.84 11.07
N HIS A 9 9.46 -19.61 10.47
CA HIS A 9 10.40 -19.09 9.48
C HIS A 9 9.78 -18.90 8.09
N TRP A 10 8.84 -19.75 7.70
CA TRP A 10 8.14 -19.59 6.42
C TRP A 10 6.92 -18.66 6.53
N ALA A 11 6.34 -18.48 7.72
CA ALA A 11 5.33 -17.47 7.95
C ALA A 11 5.85 -16.05 7.69
N MET A 12 7.12 -15.76 8.02
CA MET A 12 7.75 -14.48 7.69
C MET A 12 7.96 -14.29 6.17
N LYS A 13 8.10 -15.36 5.40
CA LYS A 13 8.19 -15.30 3.93
C LYS A 13 6.87 -14.94 3.25
N LEU A 14 5.75 -15.09 3.94
CA LEU A 14 4.41 -14.79 3.42
C LEU A 14 3.97 -13.35 3.70
N LEU A 15 4.71 -12.61 4.52
CA LEU A 15 4.41 -11.21 4.78
C LEU A 15 4.69 -10.37 3.53
N LYS A 16 3.69 -9.59 3.14
CA LYS A 16 3.87 -8.59 2.09
C LYS A 16 4.65 -7.40 2.65
N LYS A 17 5.55 -6.86 1.84
CA LYS A 17 6.43 -5.77 2.23
C LYS A 17 5.86 -4.43 1.78
N ILE A 18 5.76 -3.51 2.70
CA ILE A 18 5.27 -2.15 2.45
C ILE A 18 6.37 -1.15 2.78
N LEU A 19 6.70 -0.30 1.83
CA LEU A 19 7.57 0.85 2.07
C LEU A 19 6.69 2.08 2.32
N LEU A 20 6.75 2.61 3.53
CA LEU A 20 6.02 3.80 3.93
C LEU A 20 6.95 5.01 3.95
N VAL A 21 6.65 6.00 3.12
CA VAL A 21 7.44 7.22 2.97
C VAL A 21 6.61 8.42 3.41
N ASP A 22 6.93 8.96 4.58
CA ASP A 22 6.23 10.11 5.16
C ASP A 22 7.16 10.78 6.18
N HIS A 23 7.19 12.10 6.17
CA HIS A 23 8.04 12.91 7.05
C HIS A 23 7.49 13.07 8.48
N GLU A 24 6.25 12.68 8.75
CA GLU A 24 5.64 12.82 10.07
C GLU A 24 5.76 11.55 10.92
N PRO A 25 6.60 11.57 11.99
CA PRO A 25 6.87 10.36 12.79
C PRO A 25 5.63 9.77 13.48
N ARG A 26 4.69 10.60 13.90
CA ARG A 26 3.47 10.14 14.57
C ARG A 26 2.56 9.38 13.62
N MET A 27 2.39 9.90 12.43
CA MET A 27 1.56 9.28 11.40
C MET A 27 2.17 7.95 10.94
N THR A 28 3.47 7.93 10.68
CA THR A 28 4.17 6.70 10.26
C THR A 28 4.10 5.61 11.33
N ALA A 29 4.23 5.99 12.61
CA ALA A 29 4.13 5.05 13.72
C ALA A 29 2.72 4.44 13.81
N LEU A 30 1.67 5.24 13.65
CA LEU A 30 0.28 4.78 13.66
C LEU A 30 -0.01 3.83 12.50
N ILE A 31 0.37 4.21 11.29
CA ILE A 31 0.15 3.42 10.08
C ILE A 31 0.91 2.10 10.16
N ARG A 32 2.18 2.16 10.54
CA ARG A 32 3.00 0.96 10.71
C ARG A 32 2.38 0.00 11.72
N ARG A 33 2.00 0.51 12.88
CA ARG A 33 1.40 -0.31 13.94
C ARG A 33 0.09 -0.95 13.49
N ALA A 34 -0.75 -0.20 12.78
CA ALA A 34 -2.01 -0.70 12.27
C ALA A 34 -1.82 -1.81 11.23
N LEU A 35 -0.91 -1.61 10.28
CA LEU A 35 -0.65 -2.57 9.22
C LEU A 35 0.05 -3.83 9.75
N GLU A 36 1.09 -3.68 10.55
CA GLU A 36 1.80 -4.83 11.14
C GLU A 36 0.93 -5.60 12.13
N GLY A 37 0.01 -4.91 12.81
CA GLY A 37 -0.96 -5.53 13.72
C GLY A 37 -1.92 -6.51 13.05
N THR A 38 -2.10 -6.43 11.73
CA THR A 38 -2.90 -7.41 10.98
C THR A 38 -2.22 -8.77 10.85
N GLY A 39 -0.91 -8.84 11.06
CA GLY A 39 -0.11 -10.05 10.83
C GLY A 39 0.18 -10.37 9.37
N LYS A 40 -0.21 -9.51 8.43
CA LYS A 40 -0.06 -9.71 6.98
C LYS A 40 1.12 -8.97 6.37
N TYR A 41 1.58 -7.89 7.01
CA TYR A 41 2.51 -6.93 6.42
C TYR A 41 3.75 -6.71 7.27
N LEU A 42 4.86 -6.50 6.57
CA LEU A 42 6.10 -5.96 7.12
C LEU A 42 6.28 -4.55 6.58
N VAL A 43 6.35 -3.56 7.47
CA VAL A 43 6.42 -2.15 7.08
C VAL A 43 7.80 -1.58 7.36
N LYS A 44 8.46 -1.06 6.32
CA LYS A 44 9.66 -0.26 6.45
C LYS A 44 9.28 1.21 6.31
N VAL A 45 9.67 2.02 7.28
CA VAL A 45 9.41 3.46 7.29
C VAL A 45 10.67 4.20 6.87
N GLU A 46 10.51 5.12 5.92
CA GLU A 46 11.50 6.12 5.58
C GLU A 46 10.86 7.51 5.67
N GLN A 47 11.50 8.40 6.38
CA GLN A 47 11.00 9.77 6.59
C GLN A 47 11.46 10.74 5.52
N ASP A 48 12.44 10.34 4.72
CA ASP A 48 13.01 11.13 3.63
C ASP A 48 12.89 10.32 2.33
N SER A 49 12.38 10.97 1.29
CA SER A 49 12.22 10.37 -0.03
C SER A 49 13.56 9.89 -0.64
N ARG A 50 14.66 10.56 -0.33
CA ARG A 50 15.99 10.14 -0.77
C ARG A 50 16.40 8.81 -0.13
N LEU A 51 16.09 8.63 1.16
CA LEU A 51 16.34 7.37 1.85
C LEU A 51 15.44 6.27 1.30
N ALA A 52 14.21 6.61 0.92
CA ALA A 52 13.30 5.66 0.25
C ALA A 52 13.86 5.18 -1.09
N LEU A 53 14.41 6.08 -1.90
CA LEU A 53 15.06 5.73 -3.17
C LEU A 53 16.25 4.78 -2.97
N HIS A 54 16.97 4.91 -1.86
CA HIS A 54 18.05 4.01 -1.49
C HIS A 54 17.55 2.65 -0.99
N ALA A 55 16.51 2.66 -0.18
CA ALA A 55 15.99 1.47 0.47
C ALA A 55 15.21 0.55 -0.48
N ALA A 56 14.43 1.12 -1.38
CA ALA A 56 13.51 0.38 -2.23
C ALA A 56 14.14 -0.73 -3.07
N PRO A 57 15.32 -0.54 -3.73
CA PRO A 57 15.90 -1.58 -4.58
C PRO A 57 16.33 -2.84 -3.83
N TRP A 58 16.72 -2.74 -2.57
CA TRP A 58 17.10 -3.91 -1.78
C TRP A 58 15.97 -4.43 -0.90
N PHE A 59 15.06 -3.58 -0.47
CA PHE A 59 13.89 -3.99 0.30
C PHE A 59 12.85 -4.71 -0.58
N LEU A 60 12.72 -4.30 -1.84
CA LEU A 60 11.78 -4.83 -2.83
C LEU A 60 10.35 -4.84 -2.29
N PRO A 61 9.76 -3.67 -2.04
CA PRO A 61 8.41 -3.60 -1.51
C PRO A 61 7.37 -4.14 -2.49
N ASP A 62 6.32 -4.73 -1.95
CA ASP A 62 5.14 -5.11 -2.72
C ASP A 62 4.18 -3.94 -2.93
N LEU A 63 4.28 -2.91 -2.07
CA LEU A 63 3.50 -1.68 -2.14
C LEU A 63 4.32 -0.52 -1.58
N VAL A 64 4.21 0.64 -2.19
CA VAL A 64 4.75 1.90 -1.65
C VAL A 64 3.61 2.81 -1.22
N LEU A 65 3.60 3.19 0.05
CA LEU A 65 2.74 4.25 0.59
C LEU A 65 3.56 5.54 0.60
N LEU A 66 3.11 6.54 -0.12
CA LEU A 66 3.86 7.77 -0.29
C LEU A 66 3.01 8.98 0.07
N ASP A 67 3.54 9.85 0.94
CA ASP A 67 2.93 11.15 1.19
C ASP A 67 2.94 12.00 -0.09
N ALA A 68 1.76 12.38 -0.55
CA ALA A 68 1.60 13.14 -1.78
C ALA A 68 2.28 14.51 -1.71
N GLU A 69 2.27 15.17 -0.55
CA GLU A 69 2.94 16.46 -0.35
C GLU A 69 4.45 16.34 -0.49
N GLN A 70 5.03 15.27 0.04
CA GLN A 70 6.46 15.01 -0.07
C GLN A 70 6.88 14.70 -1.51
N ALA A 71 6.04 14.02 -2.27
CA ALA A 71 6.28 13.74 -3.67
C ALA A 71 6.30 15.01 -4.53
N GLU A 72 5.48 16.01 -4.18
CA GLU A 72 5.41 17.29 -4.89
C GLU A 72 6.50 18.27 -4.49
N SER A 73 6.88 18.31 -3.20
CA SER A 73 7.76 19.35 -2.65
C SER A 73 9.21 19.23 -3.13
N GLU A 74 9.67 18.11 -3.57
CA GLU A 74 11.06 17.90 -4.00
C GLU A 74 11.26 18.11 -5.51
N GLY A 75 10.25 18.61 -6.23
CA GLY A 75 10.33 19.00 -7.65
C GLY A 75 10.65 17.85 -8.59
N GLU A 76 10.95 16.68 -8.06
CA GLU A 76 11.13 15.45 -8.80
C GLU A 76 10.11 14.44 -8.33
N ASP A 77 9.51 13.80 -9.27
CA ASP A 77 8.58 12.73 -9.04
C ASP A 77 9.32 11.50 -8.49
N VAL A 78 9.30 11.34 -7.17
CA VAL A 78 9.89 10.18 -6.48
C VAL A 78 9.32 8.87 -7.05
N ASN A 79 8.04 8.88 -7.34
CA ASN A 79 7.37 7.77 -7.98
C ASN A 79 8.00 7.44 -9.33
N ARG A 80 8.26 8.44 -10.18
CA ARG A 80 8.90 8.25 -11.48
C ARG A 80 10.31 7.66 -11.33
N ARG A 81 11.08 8.14 -10.36
CA ARG A 81 12.42 7.62 -10.08
C ARG A 81 12.39 6.19 -9.59
N LEU A 82 11.48 5.85 -8.69
CA LEU A 82 11.29 4.47 -8.23
C LEU A 82 10.85 3.56 -9.38
N LYS A 83 9.96 4.01 -10.23
CA LYS A 83 9.48 3.24 -11.39
C LYS A 83 10.51 3.11 -12.50
N SER A 84 11.55 3.94 -12.53
CA SER A 84 12.65 3.79 -13.48
C SER A 84 13.54 2.58 -13.16
N ASP A 85 13.49 2.07 -11.93
CA ASP A 85 14.17 0.82 -11.58
C ASP A 85 13.37 -0.37 -12.11
N PRO A 86 13.98 -1.25 -12.94
CA PRO A 86 13.28 -2.42 -13.49
C PRO A 86 12.68 -3.33 -12.44
N ALA A 87 13.25 -3.40 -11.23
CA ALA A 87 12.75 -4.21 -10.13
C ALA A 87 11.47 -3.63 -9.49
N LEU A 88 11.22 -2.34 -9.67
CA LEU A 88 10.13 -1.60 -9.01
C LEU A 88 9.07 -1.08 -9.97
N LYS A 89 9.27 -1.25 -11.29
CA LYS A 89 8.36 -0.69 -12.31
C LYS A 89 6.91 -1.14 -12.17
N ASP A 90 6.68 -2.35 -11.68
CA ASP A 90 5.34 -2.93 -11.52
C ASP A 90 4.82 -2.81 -10.07
N THR A 91 5.60 -2.24 -9.17
CA THR A 91 5.20 -2.05 -7.78
C THR A 91 4.09 -1.00 -7.68
N PRO A 92 2.93 -1.33 -7.09
CA PRO A 92 1.86 -0.37 -6.93
C PRO A 92 2.19 0.72 -5.91
N PHE A 93 1.62 1.90 -6.12
CA PHE A 93 1.75 3.06 -5.24
C PHE A 93 0.38 3.46 -4.71
N LEU A 94 0.31 3.78 -3.44
CA LEU A 94 -0.83 4.43 -2.81
C LEU A 94 -0.36 5.77 -2.25
N PHE A 95 -0.94 6.85 -2.75
CA PHE A 95 -0.64 8.19 -2.26
C PHE A 95 -1.54 8.54 -1.08
N LEU A 96 -0.91 9.02 -0.02
CA LEU A 96 -1.61 9.55 1.15
C LEU A 96 -1.62 11.08 1.05
N SER A 97 -2.79 11.70 1.12
CA SER A 97 -2.94 13.15 1.01
C SER A 97 -3.74 13.73 2.15
N GLY A 98 -3.15 14.72 2.84
CA GLY A 98 -3.84 15.48 3.90
C GLY A 98 -4.70 16.61 3.37
N GLN A 99 -4.40 17.13 2.18
CA GLN A 99 -5.05 18.34 1.62
C GLN A 99 -6.16 18.05 0.63
N ALA A 100 -6.18 16.91 0.01
CA ALA A 100 -7.17 16.54 -1.01
C ALA A 100 -8.50 16.01 -0.43
N ALA A 101 -8.77 16.29 0.85
CA ALA A 101 -9.98 15.82 1.53
C ALA A 101 -11.29 16.35 0.94
N SER A 102 -11.23 17.37 0.07
CA SER A 102 -12.39 17.94 -0.60
C SER A 102 -12.84 17.13 -1.84
N GLU A 103 -12.01 16.25 -2.36
CA GLU A 103 -12.37 15.44 -3.51
C GLU A 103 -12.91 14.08 -3.06
N LYS A 104 -14.17 13.80 -3.34
CA LYS A 104 -14.82 12.51 -3.01
C LYS A 104 -14.02 11.29 -3.47
N LYS A 105 -13.30 11.40 -4.57
CA LYS A 105 -12.50 10.32 -5.13
C LYS A 105 -11.32 9.92 -4.23
N VAL A 106 -10.73 10.90 -3.54
CA VAL A 106 -9.60 10.66 -2.62
C VAL A 106 -10.09 10.04 -1.32
N LEU A 107 -11.27 10.44 -0.85
CA LEU A 107 -11.88 9.89 0.38
C LEU A 107 -12.21 8.40 0.25
N THR A 108 -12.53 7.94 -0.94
CA THR A 108 -12.95 6.56 -1.20
C THR A 108 -11.83 5.67 -1.74
N GLY A 109 -10.59 6.15 -1.78
CA GLY A 109 -9.48 5.41 -2.38
C GLY A 109 -9.56 5.37 -3.90
N GLY A 110 -10.07 6.42 -4.53
CA GLY A 110 -10.20 6.54 -5.98
C GLY A 110 -8.89 6.82 -6.69
N PHE A 111 -8.96 6.85 -8.02
CA PHE A 111 -7.80 7.08 -8.89
C PHE A 111 -7.79 8.52 -9.40
N ILE A 112 -6.60 9.13 -9.37
CA ILE A 112 -6.32 10.42 -9.99
C ILE A 112 -5.11 10.23 -10.90
N ASN A 113 -5.24 10.57 -12.17
CA ASN A 113 -4.16 10.41 -13.16
C ASN A 113 -3.54 9.00 -13.20
N GLY A 114 -4.33 7.97 -12.95
CA GLY A 114 -3.88 6.59 -12.94
C GLY A 114 -3.24 6.11 -11.63
N TYR A 115 -3.13 6.98 -10.64
CA TYR A 115 -2.61 6.63 -9.30
C TYR A 115 -3.72 6.61 -8.27
N ARG A 116 -3.63 5.67 -7.34
CA ARG A 116 -4.59 5.57 -6.25
C ARG A 116 -4.23 6.52 -5.12
N PHE A 117 -5.20 7.26 -4.63
CA PHE A 117 -5.08 8.21 -3.55
C PHE A 117 -6.00 7.87 -2.40
N LEU A 118 -5.54 8.14 -1.19
CA LEU A 118 -6.33 8.01 0.02
C LEU A 118 -6.09 9.23 0.91
N ALA A 119 -7.16 9.83 1.41
CA ALA A 119 -7.04 10.93 2.35
C ALA A 119 -6.53 10.42 3.71
N THR A 120 -5.59 11.14 4.33
CA THR A 120 -5.08 10.79 5.67
C THR A 120 -6.11 10.98 6.78
N THR A 121 -7.24 11.63 6.48
CA THR A 121 -8.38 11.79 7.39
C THR A 121 -9.28 10.56 7.48
N VAL A 122 -9.11 9.58 6.59
CA VAL A 122 -9.85 8.32 6.67
C VAL A 122 -9.38 7.48 7.86
N SER A 123 -10.20 6.54 8.28
CA SER A 123 -9.84 5.65 9.37
C SER A 123 -8.69 4.71 9.00
N LEU A 124 -7.97 4.21 10.02
CA LEU A 124 -6.95 3.19 9.81
C LEU A 124 -7.54 1.90 9.21
N ASP A 125 -8.79 1.58 9.55
CA ASP A 125 -9.48 0.42 8.97
C ASP A 125 -9.71 0.59 7.47
N ASP A 126 -10.05 1.79 7.02
CA ASP A 126 -10.19 2.11 5.59
C ASP A 126 -8.84 2.03 4.87
N LEU A 127 -7.76 2.48 5.51
CA LEU A 127 -6.41 2.34 4.99
C LEU A 127 -6.04 0.86 4.83
N ILE A 128 -6.25 0.05 5.86
CA ILE A 128 -5.97 -1.39 5.83
C ILE A 128 -6.76 -2.05 4.71
N ARG A 129 -8.05 -1.74 4.60
CA ARG A 129 -8.90 -2.28 3.53
C ARG A 129 -8.38 -1.91 2.15
N CYS A 130 -7.95 -0.67 1.95
CA CYS A 130 -7.39 -0.21 0.69
C CYS A 130 -6.09 -0.95 0.34
N VAL A 131 -5.22 -1.14 1.32
CA VAL A 131 -3.98 -1.92 1.17
C VAL A 131 -4.28 -3.38 0.85
N ASP A 132 -5.23 -3.99 1.56
CA ASP A 132 -5.65 -5.37 1.31
C ASP A 132 -6.16 -5.54 -0.13
N GLU A 133 -6.98 -4.62 -0.61
CA GLU A 133 -7.49 -4.64 -1.99
C GLU A 133 -6.38 -4.53 -3.04
N MET A 134 -5.32 -3.78 -2.75
CA MET A 134 -4.20 -3.60 -3.67
C MET A 134 -3.25 -4.80 -3.69
N LEU A 135 -3.04 -5.44 -2.54
CA LEU A 135 -2.06 -6.53 -2.39
C LEU A 135 -2.67 -7.92 -2.47
N ASP A 136 -3.93 -8.04 -2.14
CA ASP A 136 -4.67 -9.31 -2.17
C ASP A 136 -6.08 -9.03 -2.70
N PRO A 137 -6.19 -8.69 -4.00
CA PRO A 137 -7.50 -8.45 -4.60
C PRO A 137 -8.34 -9.71 -4.47
N ALA A 138 -9.57 -9.55 -3.94
CA ALA A 138 -10.52 -10.65 -3.87
C ALA A 138 -10.68 -11.25 -5.26
N PRO A 139 -10.69 -12.60 -5.41
CA PRO A 139 -10.93 -13.21 -6.69
C PRO A 139 -12.23 -12.65 -7.26
N ALA A 140 -12.18 -12.22 -8.52
CA ALA A 140 -13.37 -11.70 -9.19
C ALA A 140 -14.48 -12.72 -9.04
N VAL A 141 -15.51 -12.40 -8.26
CA VAL A 141 -16.71 -13.22 -8.17
C VAL A 141 -17.32 -13.21 -9.57
N PRO A 142 -17.42 -14.35 -10.25
CA PRO A 142 -18.07 -14.36 -11.56
C PRO A 142 -19.48 -13.81 -11.37
N PRO A 143 -19.97 -12.97 -12.29
CA PRO A 143 -21.31 -12.45 -12.18
C PRO A 143 -22.26 -13.61 -11.97
N VAL A 144 -23.07 -13.53 -10.91
CA VAL A 144 -24.11 -14.52 -10.67
C VAL A 144 -24.98 -14.54 -11.91
N GLN A 145 -24.88 -15.59 -12.69
CA GLN A 145 -25.77 -15.75 -13.83
C GLN A 145 -27.18 -15.77 -13.28
N ALA A 146 -27.97 -14.80 -13.72
CA ALA A 146 -29.39 -14.83 -13.42
C ALA A 146 -29.96 -16.19 -13.83
N PRO A 147 -30.77 -16.84 -12.98
CA PRO A 147 -31.35 -18.12 -13.34
C PRO A 147 -32.07 -17.97 -14.68
N ALA A 148 -31.75 -18.85 -15.61
CA ALA A 148 -32.38 -18.85 -16.90
C ALA A 148 -33.89 -18.85 -16.68
N LYS A 149 -34.58 -17.82 -17.22
CA LYS A 149 -36.06 -17.81 -17.19
C LYS A 149 -36.52 -19.08 -17.84
N ALA A 150 -37.17 -19.93 -17.07
CA ALA A 150 -37.82 -21.10 -17.61
C ALA A 150 -38.88 -20.59 -18.61
N THR A 151 -38.60 -20.76 -19.88
CA THR A 151 -39.59 -20.58 -20.93
C THR A 151 -40.58 -21.75 -20.81
N ARG A 152 -41.81 -21.40 -20.48
CA ARG A 152 -42.92 -22.35 -20.67
C ARG A 152 -43.20 -22.51 -22.15
#